data_8c3715fd6454f54d4b95101526fce8d9
#
_entry.id   8c3715fd6454f54d4b95101526fce8d9
#
_cell.length_a   1.000
_cell.length_b   1.000
_cell.length_c   1.000
_cell.angle_alpha   90.00
_cell.angle_beta   90.00
_cell.angle_gamma   90.00
#
_symmetry.space_group_name_H-M   'P 1'
#
loop_
_entity.id
_entity.type
_entity.pdbx_description
1 polymer ?
#
loop_
_entity_poly.entity_id
_entity_poly.type
_entity_poly.pdbx_seq_one_letter_code
_entity_poly.pdbx_strand_id
1 'polypeptide(L)'
;MDTPTFPYDTARLSELAQLLIDNVRELAHAGWTPATSSNFSHRLDDRHAAITVSGKDKGRLIEDDIMVVDFDGLAVGRPLRPSAETLLHTQLYRRFPEIGCVLHTHSPVQTVASRLYAPQGHIRLEGYELLKAFAGNSTHEMAIDVPVFANTQDMNVLSKQVDDLLDRQNLWGYLIDGHGLYAWGRDMAEARRHLEAFEFLLHCELELRKLRG
;
A
#
# COMPACT_ATOMS: atom_id res chain seq x y z
N MET A 1 -1.85 38.88 -9.56
CA MET A 1 -1.07 37.74 -9.05
C MET A 1 -1.44 36.58 -9.93
N ASP A 2 -0.50 36.08 -10.72
CA ASP A 2 -0.76 34.95 -11.61
C ASP A 2 -1.07 33.71 -10.74
N THR A 3 -2.18 33.06 -11.04
CA THR A 3 -2.53 31.79 -10.40
C THR A 3 -1.42 30.78 -10.77
N PRO A 4 -0.80 30.09 -9.81
CA PRO A 4 0.25 29.13 -10.13
C PRO A 4 -0.30 28.04 -11.04
N THR A 5 0.31 27.88 -12.21
CA THR A 5 -0.05 26.82 -13.16
C THR A 5 0.64 25.53 -12.71
N PHE A 6 -0.14 24.55 -12.33
CA PHE A 6 0.37 23.21 -12.00
C PHE A 6 0.44 22.32 -13.25
N PRO A 7 1.39 21.39 -13.34
CA PRO A 7 1.52 20.47 -14.49
C PRO A 7 0.50 19.29 -14.43
N TYR A 8 -0.51 19.39 -13.58
CA TYR A 8 -1.55 18.38 -13.35
C TYR A 8 -2.92 19.05 -13.12
N ASP A 9 -3.99 18.28 -13.25
CA ASP A 9 -5.36 18.73 -12.99
C ASP A 9 -5.62 18.87 -11.47
N THR A 10 -5.81 20.12 -11.03
CA THR A 10 -6.04 20.43 -9.61
C THR A 10 -7.44 20.03 -9.12
N ALA A 11 -8.45 20.03 -9.99
CA ALA A 11 -9.78 19.56 -9.65
C ALA A 11 -9.75 18.04 -9.41
N ARG A 12 -9.08 17.31 -10.27
CA ARG A 12 -8.87 15.88 -10.10
C ARG A 12 -8.06 15.56 -8.83
N LEU A 13 -7.05 16.37 -8.51
CA LEU A 13 -6.30 16.23 -7.26
C LEU A 13 -7.21 16.39 -6.03
N SER A 14 -8.10 17.40 -6.01
CA SER A 14 -9.03 17.62 -4.89
C SER A 14 -9.98 16.43 -4.71
N GLU A 15 -10.53 15.88 -5.79
CA GLU A 15 -11.36 14.66 -5.75
C GLU A 15 -10.60 13.47 -5.13
N LEU A 16 -9.38 13.23 -5.59
CA LEU A 16 -8.54 12.12 -5.08
C LEU A 16 -8.08 12.35 -3.65
N ALA A 17 -7.80 13.59 -3.26
CA ALA A 17 -7.46 13.95 -1.89
C ALA A 17 -8.61 13.60 -0.95
N GLN A 18 -9.85 13.98 -1.29
CA GLN A 18 -11.01 13.62 -0.49
C GLN A 18 -11.23 12.11 -0.41
N LEU A 19 -11.09 11.39 -1.53
CA LEU A 19 -11.19 9.94 -1.58
C LEU A 19 -10.14 9.27 -0.66
N LEU A 20 -8.89 9.73 -0.70
CA LEU A 20 -7.82 9.24 0.17
C LEU A 20 -8.14 9.54 1.64
N ILE A 21 -8.50 10.78 1.98
CA ILE A 21 -8.79 11.21 3.35
C ILE A 21 -9.89 10.35 3.99
N ASP A 22 -10.99 10.13 3.28
CA ASP A 22 -12.13 9.38 3.81
C ASP A 22 -11.76 7.91 4.08
N ASN A 23 -11.11 7.25 3.11
CA ASN A 23 -10.69 5.86 3.28
C ASN A 23 -9.58 5.69 4.34
N VAL A 24 -8.58 6.58 4.34
CA VAL A 24 -7.48 6.52 5.31
C VAL A 24 -7.96 6.76 6.73
N ARG A 25 -8.96 7.63 6.93
CA ARG A 25 -9.58 7.85 8.24
C ARG A 25 -10.22 6.58 8.79
N GLU A 26 -10.89 5.80 7.94
CA GLU A 26 -11.47 4.52 8.35
C GLU A 26 -10.38 3.51 8.74
N LEU A 27 -9.29 3.41 7.96
CA LEU A 27 -8.14 2.54 8.29
C LEU A 27 -7.45 2.97 9.60
N ALA A 28 -7.38 4.28 9.86
CA ALA A 28 -6.88 4.81 11.12
C ALA A 28 -7.78 4.45 12.31
N HIS A 29 -9.10 4.52 12.15
CA HIS A 29 -10.07 4.07 13.16
C HIS A 29 -9.97 2.56 13.42
N ALA A 30 -9.63 1.76 12.40
CA ALA A 30 -9.35 0.33 12.56
C ALA A 30 -8.01 0.05 13.29
N GLY A 31 -7.20 1.09 13.57
CA GLY A 31 -5.92 0.95 14.27
C GLY A 31 -4.76 0.51 13.38
N TRP A 32 -4.87 0.68 12.05
CA TRP A 32 -3.87 0.20 11.10
C TRP A 32 -2.80 1.24 10.74
N THR A 33 -2.86 2.42 11.35
CA THR A 33 -1.92 3.54 11.10
C THR A 33 -1.35 4.12 12.39
N PRO A 34 -0.77 3.31 13.30
CA PRO A 34 -0.31 3.79 14.60
C PRO A 34 0.81 4.82 14.47
N ALA A 35 0.88 5.75 15.42
CA ALA A 35 2.00 6.68 15.61
C ALA A 35 2.41 7.45 14.34
N THR A 36 1.45 7.95 13.57
CA THR A 36 1.64 8.70 12.31
C THR A 36 2.30 7.89 11.18
N SER A 37 2.39 6.56 11.33
CA SER A 37 2.90 5.64 10.31
C SER A 37 1.98 5.54 9.10
N SER A 38 2.34 4.68 8.16
CA SER A 38 1.57 4.40 6.95
C SER A 38 1.62 5.50 5.90
N ASN A 39 1.38 5.13 4.66
CA ASN A 39 1.26 6.05 3.53
C ASN A 39 0.32 5.47 2.47
N PHE A 40 -0.35 6.37 1.75
CA PHE A 40 -1.45 6.05 0.86
C PHE A 40 -1.36 6.92 -0.37
N SER A 41 -1.57 6.32 -1.55
CA SER A 41 -1.50 7.06 -2.79
C SER A 41 -2.56 6.63 -3.80
N HIS A 42 -2.86 7.52 -4.72
CA HIS A 42 -3.70 7.25 -5.88
C HIS A 42 -3.06 7.85 -7.13
N ARG A 43 -3.10 7.14 -8.26
CA ARG A 43 -2.67 7.67 -9.56
C ARG A 43 -3.51 8.90 -9.91
N LEU A 44 -2.84 10.00 -10.20
CA LEU A 44 -3.49 11.24 -10.63
C LEU A 44 -3.62 11.29 -12.16
N ASP A 45 -2.53 10.98 -12.87
CA ASP A 45 -2.44 10.90 -14.32
C ASP A 45 -1.32 9.92 -14.75
N ASP A 46 -0.87 9.98 -16.01
CA ASP A 46 0.15 9.09 -16.57
C ASP A 46 1.56 9.33 -16.02
N ARG A 47 1.78 10.39 -15.24
CA ARG A 47 3.09 10.81 -14.72
C ARG A 47 3.10 11.12 -13.23
N HIS A 48 1.92 11.33 -12.63
CA HIS A 48 1.80 11.82 -11.27
C HIS A 48 0.91 10.94 -10.40
N ALA A 49 1.18 10.95 -9.10
CA ALA A 49 0.34 10.37 -8.07
C ALA A 49 0.08 11.38 -6.95
N ALA A 50 -1.15 11.37 -6.43
CA ALA A 50 -1.50 11.98 -5.16
C ALA A 50 -1.07 11.05 -4.02
N ILE A 51 -0.34 11.56 -3.02
CA ILE A 51 0.17 10.76 -1.89
C ILE A 51 0.09 11.54 -0.59
N THR A 52 -0.11 10.85 0.52
CA THR A 52 -0.10 11.45 1.86
C THR A 52 1.28 11.99 2.22
N VAL A 53 1.31 13.22 2.78
CA VAL A 53 2.54 13.84 3.30
C VAL A 53 3.09 13.03 4.48
N SER A 54 4.41 12.95 4.58
CA SER A 54 5.10 12.22 5.66
C SER A 54 4.81 12.78 7.05
N GLY A 55 4.68 11.90 8.05
CA GLY A 55 4.59 12.27 9.46
C GLY A 55 3.25 12.86 9.92
N LYS A 56 2.20 12.79 9.10
CA LYS A 56 0.86 13.27 9.46
C LYS A 56 0.02 12.20 10.16
N ASP A 57 -0.83 12.63 11.11
CA ASP A 57 -1.83 11.77 11.73
C ASP A 57 -2.88 11.35 10.69
N LYS A 58 -2.93 10.06 10.38
CA LYS A 58 -3.78 9.51 9.32
C LYS A 58 -5.27 9.60 9.64
N GLY A 59 -5.63 9.68 10.92
CA GLY A 59 -7.01 9.89 11.36
C GLY A 59 -7.50 11.34 11.22
N ARG A 60 -6.59 12.29 10.93
CA ARG A 60 -6.88 13.73 10.92
C ARG A 60 -6.37 14.45 9.68
N LEU A 61 -6.18 13.73 8.58
CA LEU A 61 -5.74 14.32 7.32
C LEU A 61 -6.73 15.38 6.82
N ILE A 62 -6.17 16.44 6.25
CA ILE A 62 -6.86 17.47 5.48
C ILE A 62 -6.30 17.49 4.06
N GLU A 63 -6.94 18.21 3.14
CA GLU A 63 -6.53 18.27 1.72
C GLU A 63 -5.07 18.73 1.57
N ASP A 64 -4.61 19.65 2.41
CA ASP A 64 -3.22 20.12 2.45
C ASP A 64 -2.19 19.05 2.86
N ASP A 65 -2.63 17.94 3.42
CA ASP A 65 -1.81 16.79 3.77
C ASP A 65 -1.69 15.77 2.63
N ILE A 66 -2.27 16.08 1.46
CA ILE A 66 -2.08 15.34 0.23
C ILE A 66 -1.19 16.15 -0.70
N MET A 67 -0.15 15.53 -1.23
CA MET A 67 0.79 16.14 -2.16
C MET A 67 0.83 15.37 -3.47
N VAL A 68 1.40 16.00 -4.50
CA VAL A 68 1.66 15.35 -5.78
C VAL A 68 3.13 14.99 -5.88
N VAL A 69 3.40 13.78 -6.37
CA VAL A 69 4.73 13.30 -6.72
C VAL A 69 4.73 12.79 -8.16
N ASP A 70 5.87 12.89 -8.83
CA ASP A 70 6.10 12.16 -10.07
C ASP A 70 6.42 10.67 -9.80
N PHE A 71 6.57 9.87 -10.86
CA PHE A 71 6.89 8.46 -10.69
C PHE A 71 8.37 8.19 -10.34
N ASP A 72 9.21 9.22 -10.27
CA ASP A 72 10.55 9.15 -9.67
C ASP A 72 10.52 9.45 -8.17
N GLY A 73 9.32 9.74 -7.62
CA GLY A 73 9.09 10.00 -6.21
C GLY A 73 9.41 11.44 -5.79
N LEU A 74 9.62 12.34 -6.76
CA LEU A 74 9.92 13.74 -6.50
C LEU A 74 8.63 14.57 -6.33
N ALA A 75 8.65 15.51 -5.38
CA ALA A 75 7.54 16.40 -5.16
C ALA A 75 7.29 17.31 -6.37
N VAL A 76 6.03 17.45 -6.78
CA VAL A 76 5.60 18.28 -7.91
C VAL A 76 4.68 19.39 -7.40
N GLY A 77 4.95 20.62 -7.82
CA GLY A 77 4.15 21.82 -7.50
C GLY A 77 4.43 22.40 -6.13
N ARG A 78 4.09 21.72 -5.04
CA ARG A 78 4.30 22.19 -3.65
C ARG A 78 5.59 21.60 -3.06
N PRO A 79 6.44 22.37 -2.37
CA PRO A 79 7.70 21.90 -1.77
C PRO A 79 7.44 21.14 -0.45
N LEU A 80 6.63 20.09 -0.52
CA LEU A 80 6.33 19.21 0.61
C LEU A 80 7.28 18.01 0.61
N ARG A 81 7.45 17.39 1.79
CA ARG A 81 8.32 16.22 1.94
C ARG A 81 7.52 14.93 1.73
N PRO A 82 7.80 14.16 0.67
CA PRO A 82 7.20 12.85 0.49
C PRO A 82 7.71 11.85 1.54
N SER A 83 7.01 10.74 1.71
CA SER A 83 7.50 9.62 2.51
C SER A 83 8.81 9.07 1.92
N ALA A 84 9.71 8.58 2.77
CA ALA A 84 10.90 7.85 2.30
C ALA A 84 10.52 6.64 1.43
N GLU A 85 9.32 6.08 1.64
CA GLU A 85 8.79 4.91 0.95
C GLU A 85 8.01 5.22 -0.35
N THR A 86 7.99 6.48 -0.78
CA THR A 86 7.25 6.91 -1.99
C THR A 86 7.63 6.09 -3.22
N LEU A 87 8.90 5.68 -3.36
CA LEU A 87 9.34 4.83 -4.47
C LEU A 87 8.61 3.49 -4.53
N LEU A 88 8.21 2.90 -3.40
CA LEU A 88 7.45 1.64 -3.36
C LEU A 88 6.02 1.78 -3.90
N HIS A 89 5.47 3.00 -3.92
CA HIS A 89 4.21 3.32 -4.56
C HIS A 89 4.40 3.62 -6.06
N THR A 90 5.32 4.53 -6.36
CA THR A 90 5.47 5.06 -7.72
C THR A 90 6.03 4.04 -8.70
N GLN A 91 6.85 3.07 -8.25
CA GLN A 91 7.30 1.95 -9.07
C GLN A 91 6.13 1.11 -9.60
N LEU A 92 5.09 0.86 -8.78
CA LEU A 92 3.90 0.13 -9.18
C LEU A 92 3.13 0.89 -10.27
N TYR A 93 2.99 2.21 -10.11
CA TYR A 93 2.36 3.06 -11.13
C TYR A 93 3.15 3.11 -12.43
N ARG A 94 4.47 3.17 -12.36
CA ARG A 94 5.34 3.18 -13.53
C ARG A 94 5.24 1.86 -14.31
N ARG A 95 5.19 0.76 -13.56
CA ARG A 95 5.21 -0.58 -14.13
C ARG A 95 3.86 -1.02 -14.67
N PHE A 96 2.78 -0.70 -13.97
CA PHE A 96 1.43 -1.19 -14.25
C PHE A 96 0.47 -0.02 -14.46
N PRO A 97 0.16 0.33 -15.72
CA PRO A 97 -0.78 1.43 -16.02
C PRO A 97 -2.18 1.23 -15.41
N GLU A 98 -2.59 -0.02 -15.20
CA GLU A 98 -3.88 -0.38 -14.61
C GLU A 98 -3.96 -0.17 -13.10
N ILE A 99 -2.82 -0.09 -12.39
CA ILE A 99 -2.83 0.18 -10.94
C ILE A 99 -3.15 1.66 -10.72
N GLY A 100 -4.25 1.90 -9.99
CA GLY A 100 -4.71 3.24 -9.63
C GLY A 100 -4.50 3.61 -8.17
N CYS A 101 -4.37 2.62 -7.26
CA CYS A 101 -4.27 2.90 -5.83
C CYS A 101 -3.28 1.95 -5.15
N VAL A 102 -2.46 2.50 -4.22
CA VAL A 102 -1.52 1.74 -3.38
C VAL A 102 -1.70 2.16 -1.92
N LEU A 103 -1.89 1.18 -1.05
CA LEU A 103 -2.13 1.35 0.37
C LEU A 103 -1.04 0.65 1.18
N HIS A 104 -0.45 1.35 2.14
CA HIS A 104 0.50 0.79 3.08
C HIS A 104 0.05 1.02 4.52
N THR A 105 -0.03 -0.05 5.31
CA THR A 105 -0.53 -0.04 6.68
C THR A 105 0.37 -0.84 7.64
N HIS A 106 0.22 -0.57 8.96
CA HIS A 106 1.02 -1.15 10.04
C HIS A 106 0.12 -1.71 11.14
N SER A 107 -0.78 -2.64 10.84
CA SER A 107 -1.56 -3.30 11.89
C SER A 107 -0.67 -4.21 12.76
N PRO A 108 -1.06 -4.50 14.01
CA PRO A 108 -0.37 -5.53 14.82
C PRO A 108 -0.32 -6.89 14.13
N VAL A 109 -1.38 -7.27 13.41
CA VAL A 109 -1.47 -8.53 12.65
C VAL A 109 -0.40 -8.58 11.55
N GLN A 110 -0.32 -7.54 10.72
CA GLN A 110 0.67 -7.44 9.64
C GLN A 110 2.09 -7.44 10.17
N THR A 111 2.35 -6.66 11.23
CA THR A 111 3.67 -6.55 11.85
C THR A 111 4.13 -7.89 12.45
N VAL A 112 3.25 -8.57 13.19
CA VAL A 112 3.59 -9.86 13.81
C VAL A 112 3.73 -10.95 12.75
N ALA A 113 2.82 -11.03 11.76
CA ALA A 113 2.90 -11.99 10.69
C ALA A 113 4.19 -11.83 9.88
N SER A 114 4.52 -10.60 9.47
CA SER A 114 5.75 -10.34 8.72
C SER A 114 7.00 -10.77 9.49
N ARG A 115 7.07 -10.48 10.80
CA ARG A 115 8.18 -10.85 11.67
C ARG A 115 8.31 -12.37 11.82
N LEU A 116 7.17 -13.05 11.97
CA LEU A 116 7.12 -14.48 12.19
C LEU A 116 7.56 -15.28 10.97
N TYR A 117 7.20 -14.81 9.77
CA TYR A 117 7.44 -15.50 8.51
C TYR A 117 8.63 -14.94 7.71
N ALA A 118 9.32 -13.91 8.19
CA ALA A 118 10.52 -13.38 7.56
C ALA A 118 11.59 -14.46 7.25
N PRO A 119 11.86 -15.45 8.13
CA PRO A 119 12.83 -16.51 7.82
C PRO A 119 12.44 -17.40 6.63
N GLN A 120 11.15 -17.54 6.32
CA GLN A 120 10.64 -18.29 5.18
C GLN A 120 10.58 -17.43 3.89
N GLY A 121 10.61 -16.10 4.03
CA GLY A 121 10.49 -15.15 2.93
C GLY A 121 9.09 -15.00 2.35
N HIS A 122 8.10 -15.76 2.83
CA HIS A 122 6.70 -15.66 2.41
C HIS A 122 5.75 -16.26 3.43
N ILE A 123 4.47 -15.91 3.30
CA ILE A 123 3.34 -16.52 4.00
C ILE A 123 2.45 -17.17 2.95
N ARG A 124 2.19 -18.48 3.10
CA ARG A 124 1.27 -19.20 2.24
C ARG A 124 -0.14 -19.12 2.79
N LEU A 125 -1.06 -18.60 1.97
CA LEU A 125 -2.49 -18.54 2.25
C LEU A 125 -3.22 -19.52 1.34
N GLU A 126 -3.87 -20.53 1.92
CA GLU A 126 -4.58 -21.57 1.16
C GLU A 126 -5.80 -22.10 1.91
N GLY A 127 -6.81 -22.58 1.17
CA GLY A 127 -8.00 -23.20 1.76
C GLY A 127 -9.01 -22.20 2.35
N TYR A 128 -8.88 -20.91 2.03
CA TYR A 128 -9.79 -19.87 2.53
C TYR A 128 -10.74 -19.38 1.43
N GLU A 129 -12.02 -19.28 1.77
CA GLU A 129 -13.03 -18.71 0.87
C GLU A 129 -12.69 -17.28 0.45
N LEU A 130 -12.09 -16.50 1.37
CA LEU A 130 -11.74 -15.09 1.15
C LEU A 130 -10.61 -14.88 0.12
N LEU A 131 -9.93 -15.94 -0.34
CA LEU A 131 -9.00 -15.84 -1.47
C LEU A 131 -9.67 -15.30 -2.74
N LYS A 132 -10.99 -15.43 -2.86
CA LYS A 132 -11.78 -14.84 -3.95
C LYS A 132 -11.85 -13.30 -3.92
N ALA A 133 -11.41 -12.67 -2.85
CA ALA A 133 -11.31 -11.21 -2.77
C ALA A 133 -10.20 -10.64 -3.66
N PHE A 134 -9.19 -11.46 -3.98
CA PHE A 134 -8.08 -11.02 -4.82
C PHE A 134 -8.48 -11.02 -6.29
N ALA A 135 -8.20 -9.91 -6.97
CA ALA A 135 -8.59 -9.69 -8.36
C ALA A 135 -8.07 -10.82 -9.28
N GLY A 136 -8.95 -11.33 -10.13
CA GLY A 136 -8.63 -12.43 -11.04
C GLY A 136 -8.74 -13.82 -10.42
N ASN A 137 -8.99 -13.93 -9.10
CA ASN A 137 -9.22 -15.21 -8.44
C ASN A 137 -10.73 -15.49 -8.24
N SER A 138 -11.22 -16.61 -8.74
CA SER A 138 -12.62 -17.02 -8.62
C SER A 138 -12.84 -18.25 -7.74
N THR A 139 -11.77 -18.84 -7.18
CA THR A 139 -11.82 -20.09 -6.43
C THR A 139 -11.10 -19.99 -5.08
N HIS A 140 -11.59 -20.75 -4.10
CA HIS A 140 -10.91 -20.94 -2.81
C HIS A 140 -9.80 -22.00 -2.86
N GLU A 141 -9.69 -22.74 -3.95
CA GLU A 141 -8.67 -23.81 -4.14
C GLU A 141 -7.29 -23.22 -4.52
N MET A 142 -7.23 -21.92 -4.84
CA MET A 142 -5.97 -21.24 -5.12
C MET A 142 -5.15 -21.08 -3.83
N ALA A 143 -3.83 -21.12 -3.97
CA ALA A 143 -2.90 -20.70 -2.92
C ALA A 143 -2.20 -19.42 -3.35
N ILE A 144 -1.98 -18.51 -2.39
CA ILE A 144 -1.25 -17.27 -2.58
C ILE A 144 -0.04 -17.27 -1.64
N ASP A 145 1.16 -17.14 -2.21
CA ASP A 145 2.38 -16.90 -1.45
C ASP A 145 2.60 -15.38 -1.34
N VAL A 146 2.34 -14.83 -0.14
CA VAL A 146 2.52 -13.40 0.15
C VAL A 146 3.98 -13.16 0.52
N PRO A 147 4.77 -12.42 -0.28
CA PRO A 147 6.19 -12.22 -0.01
C PRO A 147 6.42 -11.43 1.28
N VAL A 148 7.52 -11.74 1.98
CA VAL A 148 8.03 -11.00 3.12
C VAL A 148 9.45 -10.54 2.82
N PHE A 149 9.64 -9.24 2.59
CA PHE A 149 10.94 -8.63 2.34
C PHE A 149 11.63 -8.22 3.64
N ALA A 150 12.95 -8.24 3.65
CA ALA A 150 13.72 -7.69 4.76
C ALA A 150 13.49 -6.17 4.88
N ASN A 151 13.43 -5.68 6.11
CA ASN A 151 13.25 -4.25 6.39
C ASN A 151 14.59 -3.51 6.18
N THR A 152 14.83 -3.08 4.95
CA THR A 152 15.98 -2.23 4.60
C THR A 152 15.57 -0.76 4.56
N GLN A 153 16.48 0.12 4.97
CA GLN A 153 16.30 1.58 4.85
C GLN A 153 16.69 2.11 3.46
N ASP A 154 17.33 1.29 2.63
CA ASP A 154 17.62 1.61 1.23
C ASP A 154 16.42 1.25 0.35
N MET A 155 15.59 2.25 0.05
CA MET A 155 14.39 2.07 -0.76
C MET A 155 14.69 1.69 -2.22
N ASN A 156 15.87 2.00 -2.74
CA ASN A 156 16.26 1.55 -4.09
C ASN A 156 16.51 0.04 -4.11
N VAL A 157 17.16 -0.47 -3.06
CA VAL A 157 17.36 -1.93 -2.90
C VAL A 157 16.03 -2.65 -2.77
N LEU A 158 15.13 -2.16 -1.90
CA LEU A 158 13.83 -2.79 -1.70
C LEU A 158 12.95 -2.71 -2.96
N SER A 159 12.89 -1.54 -3.59
CA SER A 159 12.17 -1.32 -4.84
C SER A 159 12.63 -2.31 -5.93
N LYS A 160 13.94 -2.49 -6.08
CA LYS A 160 14.48 -3.46 -7.02
C LYS A 160 14.08 -4.91 -6.69
N GLN A 161 14.14 -5.31 -5.42
CA GLN A 161 13.73 -6.65 -5.00
C GLN A 161 12.24 -6.91 -5.29
N VAL A 162 11.39 -5.91 -5.07
CA VAL A 162 9.96 -5.99 -5.41
C VAL A 162 9.78 -6.12 -6.92
N ASP A 163 10.47 -5.32 -7.74
CA ASP A 163 10.39 -5.40 -9.20
C ASP A 163 10.84 -6.77 -9.73
N ASP A 164 11.96 -7.30 -9.22
CA ASP A 164 12.48 -8.61 -9.62
C ASP A 164 11.48 -9.76 -9.29
N LEU A 165 10.66 -9.57 -8.25
CA LEU A 165 9.63 -10.55 -7.90
C LEU A 165 8.37 -10.39 -8.76
N LEU A 166 7.96 -9.16 -9.05
CA LEU A 166 6.83 -8.84 -9.94
C LEU A 166 7.05 -9.32 -11.39
N ASP A 167 8.30 -9.56 -11.79
CA ASP A 167 8.61 -10.19 -13.09
C ASP A 167 8.25 -11.68 -13.14
N ARG A 168 8.10 -12.33 -11.99
CA ARG A 168 7.97 -13.79 -11.88
C ARG A 168 6.58 -14.25 -11.47
N GLN A 169 5.80 -13.39 -10.81
CA GLN A 169 4.50 -13.76 -10.28
C GLN A 169 3.55 -12.56 -10.15
N ASN A 170 2.27 -12.85 -10.28
CA ASN A 170 1.24 -11.87 -9.98
C ASN A 170 1.11 -11.70 -8.46
N LEU A 171 1.15 -10.46 -8.00
CA LEU A 171 1.00 -10.10 -6.61
C LEU A 171 -0.15 -9.10 -6.44
N TRP A 172 -0.79 -9.13 -5.28
CA TRP A 172 -1.77 -8.12 -4.84
C TRP A 172 -1.26 -7.32 -3.64
N GLY A 173 -0.13 -7.74 -3.09
CA GLY A 173 0.53 -7.13 -1.95
C GLY A 173 1.78 -7.88 -1.53
N TYR A 174 2.53 -7.29 -0.59
CA TYR A 174 3.68 -7.89 0.07
C TYR A 174 3.85 -7.31 1.48
N LEU A 175 4.59 -8.01 2.30
CA LEU A 175 4.95 -7.60 3.66
C LEU A 175 6.43 -7.18 3.73
N ILE A 176 6.73 -6.31 4.68
CA ILE A 176 8.11 -5.97 5.08
C ILE A 176 8.31 -6.43 6.53
N ASP A 177 9.38 -7.13 6.83
CA ASP A 177 9.68 -7.74 8.14
C ASP A 177 9.58 -6.74 9.30
N GLY A 178 8.71 -7.03 10.26
CA GLY A 178 8.48 -6.21 11.44
C GLY A 178 7.95 -4.81 11.14
N HIS A 179 7.36 -4.59 9.97
CA HIS A 179 6.95 -3.29 9.48
C HIS A 179 5.45 -3.28 9.17
N GLY A 180 5.05 -3.70 7.97
CA GLY A 180 3.65 -3.65 7.55
C GLY A 180 3.41 -4.27 6.18
N LEU A 181 2.21 -4.01 5.65
CA LEU A 181 1.70 -4.56 4.40
C LEU A 181 1.55 -3.46 3.35
N TYR A 182 1.96 -3.75 2.13
CA TYR A 182 1.57 -3.03 0.90
C TYR A 182 0.50 -3.82 0.18
N ALA A 183 -0.57 -3.15 -0.24
CA ALA A 183 -1.59 -3.71 -1.11
C ALA A 183 -2.01 -2.68 -2.17
N TRP A 184 -2.42 -3.13 -3.34
CA TRP A 184 -2.80 -2.26 -4.44
C TRP A 184 -3.96 -2.81 -5.24
N GLY A 185 -4.53 -1.97 -6.10
CA GLY A 185 -5.62 -2.30 -7.01
C GLY A 185 -5.79 -1.26 -8.11
N ARG A 186 -6.72 -1.52 -9.01
CA ARG A 186 -7.07 -0.60 -10.12
C ARG A 186 -7.68 0.71 -9.63
N ASP A 187 -8.29 0.65 -8.45
CA ASP A 187 -8.90 1.78 -7.78
C ASP A 187 -8.85 1.61 -6.25
N MET A 188 -9.36 2.59 -5.50
CA MET A 188 -9.41 2.57 -4.05
C MET A 188 -10.20 1.37 -3.51
N ALA A 189 -11.32 1.03 -4.14
CA ALA A 189 -12.18 -0.05 -3.66
C ALA A 189 -11.52 -1.41 -3.81
N GLU A 190 -10.81 -1.65 -4.92
CA GLU A 190 -10.08 -2.91 -5.14
C GLU A 190 -8.84 -2.99 -4.25
N ALA A 191 -8.05 -1.91 -4.12
CA ALA A 191 -6.88 -1.88 -3.24
C ALA A 191 -7.27 -2.13 -1.78
N ARG A 192 -8.36 -1.50 -1.33
CA ARG A 192 -8.91 -1.69 0.02
C ARG A 192 -9.41 -3.12 0.23
N ARG A 193 -10.12 -3.69 -0.74
CA ARG A 193 -10.57 -5.10 -0.67
C ARG A 193 -9.40 -6.07 -0.53
N HIS A 194 -8.30 -5.85 -1.27
CA HIS A 194 -7.09 -6.66 -1.13
C HIS A 194 -6.45 -6.48 0.26
N LEU A 195 -6.33 -5.24 0.74
CA LEU A 195 -5.77 -4.92 2.05
C LEU A 195 -6.55 -5.60 3.19
N GLU A 196 -7.88 -5.49 3.17
CA GLU A 196 -8.77 -6.11 4.17
C GLU A 196 -8.72 -7.65 4.11
N ALA A 197 -8.64 -8.22 2.90
CA ALA A 197 -8.49 -9.66 2.73
C ALA A 197 -7.17 -10.17 3.31
N PHE A 198 -6.06 -9.50 3.04
CA PHE A 198 -4.78 -9.81 3.66
C PHE A 198 -4.85 -9.73 5.18
N GLU A 199 -5.37 -8.64 5.73
CA GLU A 199 -5.49 -8.46 7.19
C GLU A 199 -6.24 -9.62 7.84
N PHE A 200 -7.40 -9.97 7.29
CA PHE A 200 -8.21 -11.08 7.79
C PHE A 200 -7.48 -12.42 7.69
N LEU A 201 -6.89 -12.74 6.54
CA LEU A 201 -6.22 -14.02 6.32
C LEU A 201 -4.95 -14.18 7.13
N LEU A 202 -4.16 -13.10 7.27
CA LEU A 202 -2.98 -13.07 8.14
C LEU A 202 -3.38 -13.30 9.61
N HIS A 203 -4.49 -12.69 10.04
CA HIS A 203 -5.03 -12.92 11.38
C HIS A 203 -5.40 -14.40 11.57
N CYS A 204 -6.09 -15.00 10.62
CA CYS A 204 -6.43 -16.44 10.67
C CYS A 204 -5.18 -17.32 10.80
N GLU A 205 -4.14 -17.05 10.00
CA GLU A 205 -2.88 -17.82 10.09
C GLU A 205 -2.20 -17.68 11.44
N LEU A 206 -2.17 -16.48 12.02
CA LEU A 206 -1.62 -16.26 13.36
C LEU A 206 -2.41 -17.01 14.44
N GLU A 207 -3.74 -16.99 14.38
CA GLU A 207 -4.58 -17.73 15.33
C GLU A 207 -4.41 -19.24 15.19
N LEU A 208 -4.40 -19.78 13.96
CA LEU A 208 -4.15 -21.20 13.73
C LEU A 208 -2.78 -21.63 14.26
N ARG A 209 -1.76 -20.79 14.13
CA ARG A 209 -0.42 -21.09 14.62
C ARG A 209 -0.39 -21.13 16.15
N LYS A 210 -1.10 -20.23 16.86
CA LYS A 210 -1.23 -20.26 18.30
C LYS A 210 -1.90 -21.55 18.81
N LEU A 211 -2.88 -22.06 18.06
CA LEU A 211 -3.60 -23.29 18.40
C LEU A 211 -2.81 -24.57 18.14
N ARG A 212 -1.84 -24.52 17.24
CA ARG A 212 -0.99 -25.67 16.89
C ARG A 212 0.26 -25.83 17.78
N GLY A 213 0.54 -24.84 18.65
CA GLY A 213 1.66 -24.83 19.62
C GLY A 213 2.93 -24.43 18.97
#